data_65cd1b9cb0f76c35c9620e9943487a6c
#
_entry.id   65cd1b9cb0f76c35c9620e9943487a6c
#
_cell.length_a   1.000
_cell.length_b   1.000
_cell.length_c   1.000
_cell.angle_alpha   90.00
_cell.angle_beta   90.00
_cell.angle_gamma   90.00
#
_symmetry.space_group_name_H-M   'P 1'
#
loop_
_entity.id
_entity.type
_entity.pdbx_description
1 polymer ?
#
loop_
_entity_poly.entity_id
_entity_poly.type
_entity_poly.pdbx_seq_one_letter_code
_entity_poly.pdbx_strand_id
1 'polypeptide(L)'
;VVSTAKRLTRTMKKLTVDRANLERNLAMQKGLVVAEPLYIILAAQGHPDAHEKVRTLTLQAQREARPLEEVVVGDAEMKDYLEKMTPYQRQILSNSSLYTGIAAKKAKAVAERWKQKFGL
;
A
#
# COMPACT_ATOMS: atom_id res chain seq x y z
N VAL A 1 -34.79 4.22 -4.44
CA VAL A 1 -33.74 3.22 -4.58
C VAL A 1 -33.40 2.97 -6.05
N VAL A 2 -34.34 2.58 -6.93
CA VAL A 2 -34.06 2.28 -8.37
C VAL A 2 -33.48 3.50 -9.11
N SER A 3 -34.03 4.69 -8.89
CA SER A 3 -33.55 5.95 -9.50
C SER A 3 -32.10 6.25 -9.10
N THR A 4 -31.76 6.06 -7.81
CA THR A 4 -30.40 6.26 -7.29
C THR A 4 -29.42 5.25 -7.90
N ALA A 5 -29.80 3.99 -7.99
CA ALA A 5 -28.97 2.96 -8.60
C ALA A 5 -28.68 3.25 -10.08
N LYS A 6 -29.70 3.67 -10.84
CA LYS A 6 -29.53 4.08 -12.25
C LYS A 6 -28.59 5.31 -12.41
N ARG A 7 -28.69 6.28 -11.49
CA ARG A 7 -27.77 7.42 -11.47
C ARG A 7 -26.34 6.98 -11.22
N LEU A 8 -26.13 6.17 -10.18
CA LEU A 8 -24.79 5.67 -9.82
C LEU A 8 -24.19 4.89 -11.01
N THR A 9 -24.96 3.97 -11.63
CA THR A 9 -24.50 3.24 -12.81
C THR A 9 -24.07 4.18 -13.95
N ARG A 10 -24.82 5.24 -14.21
CA ARG A 10 -24.48 6.24 -15.23
C ARG A 10 -23.19 6.99 -14.88
N THR A 11 -23.01 7.36 -13.61
CA THR A 11 -21.78 8.03 -13.14
C THR A 11 -20.58 7.11 -13.28
N MET A 12 -20.70 5.86 -12.82
CA MET A 12 -19.62 4.87 -12.92
C MET A 12 -19.15 4.62 -14.37
N LYS A 13 -20.06 4.62 -15.32
CA LYS A 13 -19.72 4.46 -16.75
C LYS A 13 -18.94 5.64 -17.34
N LYS A 14 -18.98 6.80 -16.68
CA LYS A 14 -18.31 8.03 -17.13
C LYS A 14 -17.01 8.29 -16.38
N LEU A 15 -16.68 7.48 -15.39
CA LEU A 15 -15.44 7.64 -14.63
C LEU A 15 -14.24 7.36 -15.52
N THR A 16 -13.30 8.26 -15.50
CA THR A 16 -11.97 8.12 -16.09
C THR A 16 -10.94 8.15 -14.98
N VAL A 17 -9.87 7.39 -15.15
CA VAL A 17 -8.77 7.34 -14.18
C VAL A 17 -7.69 8.30 -14.64
N ASP A 18 -7.43 9.34 -13.85
CA ASP A 18 -6.30 10.23 -14.06
C ASP A 18 -5.03 9.61 -13.45
N ARG A 19 -4.35 8.79 -14.27
CA ARG A 19 -3.16 8.04 -13.85
C ARG A 19 -2.02 8.96 -13.41
N ALA A 20 -1.79 10.03 -14.13
CA ALA A 20 -0.70 10.97 -13.82
C ALA A 20 -0.87 11.60 -12.43
N ASN A 21 -2.10 12.00 -12.09
CA ASN A 21 -2.39 12.53 -10.77
C ASN A 21 -2.33 11.46 -9.67
N LEU A 22 -2.74 10.22 -9.95
CA LEU A 22 -2.60 9.11 -8.98
C LEU A 22 -1.13 8.82 -8.68
N GLU A 23 -0.29 8.72 -9.69
CA GLU A 23 1.15 8.49 -9.55
C GLU A 23 1.82 9.64 -8.79
N ARG A 24 1.50 10.88 -9.14
CA ARG A 24 1.99 12.07 -8.41
C ARG A 24 1.59 12.04 -6.94
N ASN A 25 0.33 11.74 -6.64
CA ASN A 25 -0.17 11.70 -5.27
C ASN A 25 0.49 10.57 -4.46
N LEU A 26 0.75 9.41 -5.08
CA LEU A 26 1.48 8.34 -4.44
C LEU A 26 2.94 8.75 -4.16
N ALA A 27 3.61 9.37 -5.13
CA ALA A 27 4.98 9.83 -4.97
C ALA A 27 5.13 10.90 -3.87
N MET A 28 4.14 11.78 -3.70
CA MET A 28 4.13 12.78 -2.62
C MET A 28 4.16 12.18 -1.22
N GLN A 29 3.73 10.93 -1.05
CA GLN A 29 3.77 10.22 0.23
C GLN A 29 5.19 9.78 0.64
N LYS A 30 6.19 9.92 -0.23
CA LYS A 30 7.60 9.58 0.06
C LYS A 30 7.76 8.20 0.71
N GLY A 31 6.98 7.23 0.29
CA GLY A 31 7.03 5.85 0.79
C GLY A 31 6.35 5.62 2.13
N LEU A 32 5.70 6.59 2.76
CA LEU A 32 5.00 6.40 4.04
C LEU A 32 3.91 5.32 3.99
N VAL A 33 3.38 5.04 2.81
CA VAL A 33 2.40 3.95 2.58
C VAL A 33 2.94 2.58 2.98
N VAL A 34 4.27 2.37 2.92
CA VAL A 34 4.87 1.07 3.28
C VAL A 34 5.11 0.89 4.78
N ALA A 35 4.75 1.85 5.62
CA ALA A 35 4.86 1.70 7.07
C ALA A 35 4.09 0.48 7.59
N GLU A 36 2.88 0.24 7.06
CA GLU A 36 2.07 -0.93 7.43
C GLU A 36 2.75 -2.26 7.06
N PRO A 37 3.08 -2.54 5.79
CA PRO A 37 3.78 -3.78 5.47
C PRO A 37 5.12 -3.92 6.19
N LEU A 38 5.83 -2.82 6.46
CA LEU A 38 7.10 -2.86 7.17
C LEU A 38 6.94 -3.38 8.59
N TYR A 39 6.00 -2.85 9.39
CA TYR A 39 5.83 -3.34 10.76
C TYR A 39 5.30 -4.78 10.78
N ILE A 40 4.47 -5.19 9.81
CA ILE A 40 4.01 -6.59 9.69
C ILE A 40 5.20 -7.53 9.44
N ILE A 41 6.11 -7.15 8.53
CA ILE A 41 7.32 -7.93 8.23
C ILE A 41 8.23 -8.02 9.47
N LEU A 42 8.47 -6.91 10.16
CA LEU A 42 9.30 -6.89 11.38
C LEU A 42 8.70 -7.76 12.49
N ALA A 43 7.39 -7.65 12.72
CA ALA A 43 6.69 -8.49 13.70
C ALA A 43 6.82 -9.99 13.35
N ALA A 44 6.65 -10.34 12.08
CA ALA A 44 6.82 -11.71 11.59
C ALA A 44 8.26 -12.23 11.75
N GLN A 45 9.25 -11.33 11.75
CA GLN A 45 10.66 -11.66 12.01
C GLN A 45 11.03 -11.63 13.50
N GLY A 46 10.06 -11.42 14.40
CA GLY A 46 10.24 -11.46 15.84
C GLY A 46 10.71 -10.14 16.47
N HIS A 47 10.52 -9.00 15.80
CA HIS A 47 10.84 -7.71 16.42
C HIS A 47 9.94 -7.47 17.64
N PRO A 48 10.48 -7.14 18.81
CA PRO A 48 9.72 -7.06 20.06
C PRO A 48 8.65 -5.93 20.05
N ASP A 49 8.93 -4.84 19.36
CA ASP A 49 8.02 -3.70 19.25
C ASP A 49 8.05 -3.10 17.83
N ALA A 50 7.65 -3.91 16.85
CA ALA A 50 7.71 -3.55 15.44
C ALA A 50 6.89 -2.30 15.10
N HIS A 51 5.71 -2.14 15.71
CA HIS A 51 4.83 -1.02 15.44
C HIS A 51 5.45 0.31 15.90
N GLU A 52 5.96 0.36 17.13
CA GLU A 52 6.59 1.56 17.68
C GLU A 52 7.89 1.91 16.93
N LYS A 53 8.69 0.90 16.57
CA LYS A 53 9.88 1.11 15.75
C LYS A 53 9.54 1.79 14.42
N VAL A 54 8.58 1.25 13.69
CA VAL A 54 8.17 1.84 12.40
C VAL A 54 7.52 3.22 12.58
N ARG A 55 6.74 3.42 13.65
CA ARG A 55 6.21 4.74 13.98
C ARG A 55 7.33 5.77 14.15
N THR A 56 8.36 5.42 14.88
CA THR A 56 9.52 6.31 15.12
C THR A 56 10.26 6.65 13.82
N LEU A 57 10.54 5.65 12.98
CA LEU A 57 11.16 5.84 11.67
C LEU A 57 10.30 6.71 10.74
N THR A 58 8.99 6.52 10.77
CA THR A 58 8.03 7.32 9.99
C THR A 58 8.04 8.79 10.42
N LEU A 59 8.04 9.06 11.73
CA LEU A 59 8.12 10.41 12.26
C LEU A 59 9.46 11.07 11.92
N GLN A 60 10.55 10.31 11.94
CA GLN A 60 11.86 10.79 11.51
C GLN A 60 11.85 11.18 10.04
N ALA A 61 11.36 10.29 9.17
CA ALA A 61 11.23 10.54 7.74
C ALA A 61 10.43 11.83 7.44
N GLN A 62 9.33 12.05 8.17
CA GLN A 62 8.54 13.27 8.05
C GLN A 62 9.29 14.52 8.50
N ARG A 63 9.96 14.49 9.65
CA ARG A 63 10.73 15.63 10.17
C ARG A 63 11.88 16.02 9.25
N GLU A 64 12.57 15.02 8.71
CA GLU A 64 13.73 15.22 7.83
C GLU A 64 13.31 15.44 6.36
N ALA A 65 12.02 15.33 6.04
CA ALA A 65 11.47 15.39 4.69
C ALA A 65 12.15 14.39 3.73
N ARG A 66 12.58 13.24 4.24
CA ARG A 66 13.25 12.15 3.50
C ARG A 66 12.30 11.01 3.19
N PRO A 67 12.57 10.21 2.13
CA PRO A 67 11.86 8.95 1.90
C PRO A 67 12.00 8.00 3.10
N LEU A 68 10.92 7.29 3.43
CA LEU A 68 10.94 6.31 4.53
C LEU A 68 11.99 5.23 4.31
N GLU A 69 12.17 4.76 3.07
CA GLU A 69 13.20 3.77 2.71
C GLU A 69 14.60 4.21 3.14
N GLU A 70 14.99 5.46 2.86
CA GLU A 70 16.31 5.96 3.23
C GLU A 70 16.53 5.97 4.75
N VAL A 71 15.50 6.33 5.51
CA VAL A 71 15.57 6.34 6.99
C VAL A 71 15.67 4.90 7.52
N VAL A 72 14.89 3.98 6.96
CA VAL A 72 14.91 2.55 7.33
C VAL A 72 16.27 1.90 7.03
N VAL A 73 16.83 2.16 5.85
CA VAL A 73 18.14 1.61 5.46
C VAL A 73 19.28 2.21 6.28
N GLY A 74 19.15 3.47 6.70
CA GLY A 74 20.15 4.16 7.53
C GLY A 74 20.11 3.80 9.02
N ASP A 75 19.07 3.11 9.49
CA ASP A 75 18.91 2.74 10.89
C ASP A 75 19.67 1.43 11.21
N ALA A 76 20.57 1.49 12.21
CA ALA A 76 21.44 0.37 12.55
C ALA A 76 20.69 -0.87 13.04
N GLU A 77 19.58 -0.70 13.78
CA GLU A 77 18.75 -1.79 14.28
C GLU A 77 18.03 -2.53 13.15
N MET A 78 17.72 -1.81 12.06
CA MET A 78 17.00 -2.38 10.93
C MET A 78 17.85 -3.29 10.06
N LYS A 79 19.17 -3.23 10.16
CA LYS A 79 20.10 -3.96 9.27
C LYS A 79 19.81 -5.46 9.22
N ASP A 80 19.74 -6.11 10.37
CA ASP A 80 19.52 -7.57 10.47
C ASP A 80 18.13 -7.99 9.97
N TYR A 81 17.14 -7.13 10.17
CA TYR A 81 15.79 -7.35 9.65
C TYR A 81 15.72 -7.18 8.13
N LEU A 82 16.39 -6.18 7.60
CA LEU A 82 16.49 -5.98 6.15
C LEU A 82 17.18 -7.16 5.46
N GLU A 83 18.23 -7.72 6.05
CA GLU A 83 18.94 -8.88 5.51
C GLU A 83 18.04 -10.12 5.41
N LYS A 84 17.10 -10.30 6.34
CA LYS A 84 16.13 -11.40 6.37
C LYS A 84 14.94 -11.20 5.40
N MET A 85 14.76 -10.01 4.84
CA MET A 85 13.68 -9.74 3.90
C MET A 85 13.88 -10.50 2.59
N THR A 86 12.78 -11.06 2.08
CA THR A 86 12.74 -11.63 0.72
C THR A 86 12.95 -10.53 -0.32
N PRO A 87 13.38 -10.86 -1.55
CA PRO A 87 13.50 -9.89 -2.63
C PRO A 87 12.21 -9.09 -2.87
N TYR A 88 11.05 -9.75 -2.79
CA TYR A 88 9.75 -9.09 -2.95
C TYR A 88 9.46 -8.08 -1.83
N GLN A 89 9.76 -8.43 -0.57
CA GLN A 89 9.59 -7.52 0.57
C GLN A 89 10.48 -6.27 0.43
N ARG A 90 11.72 -6.43 -0.02
CA ARG A 90 12.62 -5.30 -0.33
C ARG A 90 12.08 -4.43 -1.46
N GLN A 91 11.53 -5.03 -2.51
CA GLN A 91 10.91 -4.27 -3.61
C GLN A 91 9.71 -3.44 -3.14
N ILE A 92 8.91 -3.94 -2.21
CA ILE A 92 7.80 -3.15 -1.62
C ILE A 92 8.33 -1.93 -0.89
N LEU A 93 9.45 -2.06 -0.16
CA LEU A 93 10.06 -0.96 0.59
C LEU A 93 10.51 0.17 -0.35
N SER A 94 11.12 -0.16 -1.49
CA SER A 94 11.58 0.82 -2.48
C SER A 94 10.48 1.28 -3.45
N ASN A 95 9.44 0.49 -3.64
CA ASN A 95 8.34 0.81 -4.56
C ASN A 95 6.97 0.49 -3.95
N SER A 96 6.39 1.47 -3.29
CA SER A 96 5.09 1.36 -2.62
C SER A 96 3.93 0.98 -3.56
N SER A 97 4.07 1.19 -4.87
CA SER A 97 3.04 0.82 -5.86
C SER A 97 2.85 -0.70 -5.97
N LEU A 98 3.80 -1.50 -5.49
CA LEU A 98 3.71 -2.95 -5.45
C LEU A 98 2.87 -3.47 -4.28
N TYR A 99 2.62 -2.64 -3.26
CA TYR A 99 1.81 -3.04 -2.11
C TYR A 99 0.32 -2.93 -2.41
N THR A 100 -0.17 -3.76 -3.29
CA THR A 100 -1.59 -3.81 -3.67
C THR A 100 -2.33 -5.01 -3.09
N GLY A 101 -1.61 -5.98 -2.52
CA GLY A 101 -2.15 -7.21 -1.97
C GLY A 101 -3.03 -7.96 -2.99
N ILE A 102 -4.19 -8.43 -2.54
CA ILE A 102 -5.15 -9.17 -3.38
C ILE A 102 -6.29 -8.29 -3.90
N ALA A 103 -6.20 -6.96 -3.81
CA ALA A 103 -7.31 -6.04 -4.11
C ALA A 103 -7.88 -6.25 -5.52
N ALA A 104 -7.03 -6.31 -6.54
CA ALA A 104 -7.46 -6.51 -7.92
C ALA A 104 -8.12 -7.89 -8.13
N LYS A 105 -7.55 -8.95 -7.53
CA LYS A 105 -8.11 -10.31 -7.60
C LYS A 105 -9.48 -10.38 -6.92
N LYS A 106 -9.60 -9.77 -5.75
CA LYS A 106 -10.86 -9.72 -4.99
C LYS A 106 -11.94 -8.94 -5.72
N ALA A 107 -11.61 -7.78 -6.29
CA ALA A 107 -12.55 -6.97 -7.06
C ALA A 107 -13.08 -7.73 -8.27
N LYS A 108 -12.21 -8.40 -9.03
CA LYS A 108 -12.61 -9.25 -10.17
C LYS A 108 -13.51 -10.41 -9.74
N ALA A 109 -13.15 -11.13 -8.67
CA ALA A 109 -13.95 -12.25 -8.18
C ALA A 109 -15.34 -11.80 -7.72
N VAL A 110 -15.46 -10.66 -7.04
CA VAL A 110 -16.74 -10.08 -6.62
C VAL A 110 -17.58 -9.68 -7.85
N ALA A 111 -16.97 -9.02 -8.82
CA ALA A 111 -17.67 -8.64 -10.05
C ALA A 111 -18.22 -9.86 -10.80
N GLU A 112 -17.40 -10.90 -10.95
CA GLU A 112 -17.82 -12.13 -11.63
C GLU A 112 -18.96 -12.87 -10.90
N ARG A 113 -18.86 -12.97 -9.57
CA ARG A 113 -19.94 -13.53 -8.74
C ARG A 113 -21.29 -12.82 -8.97
N TRP A 114 -21.27 -11.49 -9.07
CA TRP A 114 -22.48 -10.72 -9.28
C TRP A 114 -23.01 -10.84 -10.72
N LYS A 115 -22.12 -10.90 -11.72
CA LYS A 115 -22.52 -11.18 -13.10
C LYS A 115 -23.28 -12.51 -13.19
N GLN A 116 -22.69 -13.58 -12.65
CA GLN A 116 -23.33 -14.90 -12.64
C GLN A 116 -24.67 -14.89 -11.92
N LYS A 117 -24.76 -14.21 -10.76
CA LYS A 117 -25.99 -14.13 -9.98
C LYS A 117 -27.14 -13.46 -10.73
N PHE A 118 -26.84 -12.49 -11.57
CA PHE A 118 -27.85 -11.69 -12.29
C PHE A 118 -27.92 -11.99 -13.78
N GLY A 119 -27.16 -12.95 -14.30
CA GLY A 119 -27.15 -13.32 -15.73
C GLY A 119 -26.66 -12.20 -16.64
N LEU A 120 -25.66 -11.39 -16.21
CA LEU A 120 -25.10 -10.26 -16.95
C LEU A 120 -23.87 -10.65 -17.77
#